data_3bc4ef7c114fe57becdd39c0e102b7e4
#
_entry.id   3bc4ef7c114fe57becdd39c0e102b7e4
#
_cell.length_a   1.000
_cell.length_b   1.000
_cell.length_c   1.000
_cell.angle_alpha   90.00
_cell.angle_beta   90.00
_cell.angle_gamma   90.00
#
_symmetry.space_group_name_H-M   'P 1'
#
loop_
_entity.id
_entity.type
_entity.pdbx_description
1 polymer ?
#
loop_
_entity_poly.entity_id
_entity_poly.type
_entity_poly.pdbx_seq_one_letter_code
_entity_poly.pdbx_strand_id
1 'polypeptide(L)'
;MADEGQADVSFLPAMQRRRLSPLAKAAFATAHPLIGNRDLPVLCCSVHGEAQRTYSLLRDVAAGEPLSPTAFGLSVHNAIAGQLSILCGIRSPALALAGGDLPLQAGFLEAAGMLAEGVPELVLLFCEEPLPELYLSSARSPRHICATALALSAPAVKSGLRCTLVQSGRRGPDSAFDCADYQLPLIAALVDGRGGLPMGQGWELQIHG
;
A
#
# COMPACT_ATOMS: atom_id res chain seq x y z
N MET A 1 12.93 -17.20 -9.60
CA MET A 1 11.69 -17.76 -9.04
C MET A 1 11.48 -17.02 -7.74
N ALA A 2 10.51 -16.10 -7.69
CA ALA A 2 10.11 -15.54 -6.42
C ALA A 2 9.43 -16.66 -5.63
N ASP A 3 9.91 -16.88 -4.42
CA ASP A 3 9.29 -17.78 -3.46
C ASP A 3 7.87 -17.24 -3.20
N GLU A 4 6.84 -18.00 -3.55
CA GLU A 4 5.46 -17.69 -3.15
C GLU A 4 5.33 -17.98 -1.65
N GLY A 5 6.15 -17.31 -0.83
CA GLY A 5 6.13 -17.41 0.61
C GLY A 5 4.77 -16.97 1.12
N GLN A 6 4.08 -17.86 1.79
CA GLN A 6 2.83 -17.53 2.46
C GLN A 6 3.08 -16.40 3.47
N ALA A 7 2.38 -15.27 3.32
CA ALA A 7 2.52 -14.11 4.20
C ALA A 7 2.32 -14.52 5.68
N ASP A 8 3.34 -14.29 6.50
CA ASP A 8 3.31 -14.66 7.92
C ASP A 8 2.49 -13.64 8.73
N VAL A 9 1.31 -14.07 9.15
CA VAL A 9 0.41 -13.35 10.04
C VAL A 9 0.16 -14.13 11.34
N SER A 10 1.15 -14.93 11.77
CA SER A 10 1.07 -15.78 12.98
C SER A 10 0.88 -14.99 14.27
N PHE A 11 1.23 -13.71 14.28
CA PHE A 11 1.00 -12.79 15.40
C PHE A 11 -0.51 -12.56 15.68
N LEU A 12 -1.39 -12.86 14.72
CA LEU A 12 -2.82 -12.77 14.93
C LEU A 12 -3.43 -14.11 15.37
N PRO A 13 -4.49 -14.10 16.20
CA PRO A 13 -5.27 -15.29 16.51
C PRO A 13 -5.83 -15.98 15.26
N ALA A 14 -5.90 -17.30 15.26
CA ALA A 14 -6.29 -18.11 14.10
C ALA A 14 -7.64 -17.70 13.48
N MET A 15 -8.62 -17.31 14.31
CA MET A 15 -9.94 -16.88 13.85
C MET A 15 -9.85 -15.57 13.08
N GLN A 16 -9.01 -14.64 13.49
CA GLN A 16 -8.79 -13.36 12.80
C GLN A 16 -8.07 -13.57 11.47
N ARG A 17 -7.02 -14.41 11.46
CA ARG A 17 -6.27 -14.75 10.23
C ARG A 17 -7.15 -15.31 9.12
N ARG A 18 -8.17 -16.10 9.46
CA ARG A 18 -9.10 -16.70 8.48
C ARG A 18 -10.01 -15.67 7.80
N ARG A 19 -10.20 -14.51 8.39
CA ARG A 19 -11.04 -13.43 7.85
C ARG A 19 -10.28 -12.49 6.92
N LEU A 20 -8.95 -12.51 6.98
CA LEU A 20 -8.11 -11.68 6.12
C LEU A 20 -8.12 -12.23 4.70
N SER A 21 -8.25 -11.33 3.72
CA SER A 21 -7.99 -11.64 2.32
C SER A 21 -6.49 -11.96 2.12
N PRO A 22 -6.13 -12.59 0.99
CA PRO A 22 -4.72 -12.74 0.64
C PRO A 22 -3.97 -11.40 0.58
N LEU A 23 -4.59 -10.35 0.05
CA LEU A 23 -4.03 -8.99 0.01
C LEU A 23 -3.82 -8.44 1.42
N ALA A 24 -4.83 -8.52 2.30
CA ALA A 24 -4.71 -8.07 3.67
C ALA A 24 -3.61 -8.83 4.44
N LYS A 25 -3.43 -10.13 4.20
CA LYS A 25 -2.34 -10.91 4.80
C LYS A 25 -0.97 -10.39 4.37
N ALA A 26 -0.78 -10.13 3.07
CA ALA A 26 0.47 -9.57 2.56
C ALA A 26 0.74 -8.18 3.18
N ALA A 27 -0.26 -7.32 3.20
CA ALA A 27 -0.19 -5.98 3.81
C ALA A 27 0.19 -6.05 5.31
N PHE A 28 -0.43 -6.96 6.06
CA PHE A 28 -0.18 -7.13 7.49
C PHE A 28 1.23 -7.70 7.78
N ALA A 29 1.65 -8.70 7.01
CA ALA A 29 2.97 -9.31 7.16
C ALA A 29 4.11 -8.29 6.93
N THR A 30 3.91 -7.32 6.04
CA THR A 30 4.92 -6.27 5.77
C THR A 30 4.83 -5.08 6.74
N ALA A 31 3.63 -4.68 7.16
CA ALA A 31 3.46 -3.52 8.03
C ALA A 31 3.71 -3.83 9.52
N HIS A 32 3.28 -5.00 10.01
CA HIS A 32 3.36 -5.35 11.43
C HIS A 32 4.79 -5.29 12.01
N PRO A 33 5.85 -5.78 11.34
CA PRO A 33 7.23 -5.66 11.86
C PRO A 33 7.68 -4.21 12.05
N LEU A 34 7.17 -3.27 11.24
CA LEU A 34 7.49 -1.86 11.35
C LEU A 34 6.68 -1.15 12.43
N ILE A 35 5.45 -1.60 12.67
CA ILE A 35 4.57 -1.06 13.71
C ILE A 35 4.99 -1.58 15.09
N GLY A 36 5.16 -2.89 15.23
CA GLY A 36 5.40 -3.54 16.53
C GLY A 36 4.28 -3.22 17.51
N ASN A 37 4.66 -2.73 18.70
CA ASN A 37 3.73 -2.29 19.74
C ASN A 37 3.54 -0.77 19.77
N ARG A 38 3.90 -0.07 18.68
CA ARG A 38 3.82 1.39 18.61
C ARG A 38 2.47 1.85 18.07
N ASP A 39 1.99 2.98 18.54
CA ASP A 39 0.80 3.63 18.02
C ASP A 39 1.21 4.64 16.95
N LEU A 40 1.37 4.17 15.72
CA LEU A 40 1.82 4.96 14.57
C LEU A 40 0.68 5.17 13.58
N PRO A 41 0.59 6.35 12.96
CA PRO A 41 -0.26 6.54 11.80
C PRO A 41 0.10 5.57 10.67
N VAL A 42 -0.92 5.05 10.01
CA VAL A 42 -0.77 4.18 8.83
C VAL A 42 -1.42 4.84 7.63
N LEU A 43 -0.65 5.04 6.58
CA LEU A 43 -1.13 5.47 5.27
C LEU A 43 -1.08 4.28 4.32
N CYS A 44 -2.22 3.73 3.99
CA CYS A 44 -2.37 2.59 3.09
C CYS A 44 -2.72 3.09 1.68
N CYS A 45 -1.86 2.83 0.71
CA CYS A 45 -2.04 3.20 -0.68
C CYS A 45 -2.31 1.95 -1.52
N SER A 46 -3.40 1.97 -2.27
CA SER A 46 -3.75 0.92 -3.23
C SER A 46 -4.53 1.53 -4.38
N VAL A 47 -4.29 1.08 -5.60
CA VAL A 47 -5.04 1.56 -6.78
C VAL A 47 -6.46 0.99 -6.75
N HIS A 48 -6.60 -0.30 -6.46
CA HIS A 48 -7.85 -1.03 -6.62
C HIS A 48 -8.41 -1.62 -5.31
N GLY A 49 -7.63 -1.60 -4.21
CA GLY A 49 -8.04 -2.17 -2.93
C GLY A 49 -8.40 -3.65 -3.01
N GLU A 50 -9.45 -4.04 -2.32
CA GLU A 50 -10.01 -5.41 -2.26
C GLU A 50 -10.84 -5.74 -3.53
N ALA A 51 -10.24 -5.64 -4.72
CA ALA A 51 -10.93 -5.79 -6.01
C ALA A 51 -11.55 -7.16 -6.20
N GLN A 52 -10.88 -8.24 -5.79
CA GLN A 52 -11.40 -9.61 -5.90
C GLN A 52 -12.66 -9.80 -5.04
N ARG A 53 -12.65 -9.24 -3.84
CA ARG A 53 -13.81 -9.29 -2.93
C ARG A 53 -14.98 -8.48 -3.48
N THR A 54 -14.71 -7.28 -3.98
CA THR A 54 -15.71 -6.43 -4.61
C THR A 54 -16.34 -7.12 -5.81
N TYR A 55 -15.54 -7.75 -6.65
CA TYR A 55 -16.01 -8.50 -7.81
C TYR A 55 -16.89 -9.70 -7.42
N SER A 56 -16.50 -10.44 -6.37
CA SER A 56 -17.33 -11.54 -5.85
C SER A 56 -18.70 -11.06 -5.43
N LEU A 57 -18.79 -9.94 -4.68
CA LEU A 57 -20.07 -9.35 -4.28
C LEU A 57 -20.91 -8.87 -5.47
N LEU A 58 -20.28 -8.29 -6.49
CA LEU A 58 -21.00 -7.90 -7.71
C LEU A 58 -21.57 -9.09 -8.46
N ARG A 59 -20.88 -10.22 -8.46
CA ARG A 59 -21.41 -11.47 -9.02
C ARG A 59 -22.60 -11.99 -8.22
N ASP A 60 -22.54 -11.95 -6.90
CA ASP A 60 -23.66 -12.36 -6.03
C ASP A 60 -24.89 -11.48 -6.30
N VAL A 61 -24.70 -10.14 -6.44
CA VAL A 61 -25.78 -9.22 -6.83
C VAL A 61 -26.38 -9.60 -8.19
N ALA A 62 -25.53 -9.84 -9.18
CA ALA A 62 -26.00 -10.20 -10.52
C ALA A 62 -26.73 -11.54 -10.57
N ALA A 63 -26.40 -12.46 -9.66
CA ALA A 63 -27.07 -13.75 -9.53
C ALA A 63 -28.35 -13.70 -8.65
N GLY A 64 -28.66 -12.57 -8.00
CA GLY A 64 -29.75 -12.43 -7.06
C GLY A 64 -29.50 -13.14 -5.72
N GLU A 65 -28.25 -13.45 -5.40
CA GLU A 65 -27.85 -14.10 -4.16
C GLU A 65 -27.80 -13.12 -2.98
N PRO A 66 -28.07 -13.60 -1.75
CA PRO A 66 -27.98 -12.76 -0.55
C PRO A 66 -26.55 -12.27 -0.31
N LEU A 67 -26.38 -10.96 -0.11
CA LEU A 67 -25.08 -10.38 0.20
C LEU A 67 -24.69 -10.62 1.66
N SER A 68 -23.43 -10.97 1.88
CA SER A 68 -22.82 -11.02 3.21
C SER A 68 -22.49 -9.61 3.71
N PRO A 69 -23.09 -9.11 4.81
CA PRO A 69 -22.72 -7.80 5.38
C PRO A 69 -21.24 -7.70 5.76
N THR A 70 -20.67 -8.81 6.24
CA THR A 70 -19.25 -8.86 6.58
C THR A 70 -18.37 -8.74 5.34
N ALA A 71 -18.69 -9.46 4.25
CA ALA A 71 -17.93 -9.35 3.00
C ALA A 71 -18.04 -7.95 2.41
N PHE A 72 -19.22 -7.32 2.47
CA PHE A 72 -19.43 -5.95 2.04
C PHE A 72 -18.58 -4.96 2.85
N GLY A 73 -18.61 -5.03 4.19
CA GLY A 73 -17.79 -4.16 5.05
C GLY A 73 -16.28 -4.32 4.86
N LEU A 74 -15.85 -5.46 4.29
CA LEU A 74 -14.43 -5.74 3.99
C LEU A 74 -14.06 -5.51 2.51
N SER A 75 -14.99 -5.06 1.67
CA SER A 75 -14.73 -4.74 0.25
C SER A 75 -14.38 -3.28 0.01
N VAL A 76 -14.60 -2.41 1.01
CA VAL A 76 -14.33 -0.99 0.88
C VAL A 76 -12.82 -0.72 0.84
N HIS A 77 -12.43 0.36 0.16
CA HIS A 77 -11.02 0.68 -0.09
C HIS A 77 -10.20 0.84 1.19
N ASN A 78 -10.78 1.32 2.28
CA ASN A 78 -10.12 1.49 3.57
C ASN A 78 -10.16 0.22 4.47
N ALA A 79 -10.65 -0.91 3.99
CA ALA A 79 -10.82 -2.12 4.80
C ALA A 79 -9.48 -2.62 5.36
N ILE A 80 -8.41 -2.61 4.57
CA ILE A 80 -7.07 -3.07 5.00
C ILE A 80 -6.54 -2.17 6.11
N ALA A 81 -6.56 -0.84 5.93
CA ALA A 81 -6.10 0.12 6.93
C ALA A 81 -6.92 0.00 8.23
N GLY A 82 -8.26 -0.09 8.11
CA GLY A 82 -9.16 -0.25 9.24
C GLY A 82 -8.96 -1.56 9.99
N GLN A 83 -8.84 -2.69 9.29
CA GLN A 83 -8.54 -3.98 9.92
C GLN A 83 -7.17 -3.96 10.61
N LEU A 84 -6.14 -3.39 9.99
CA LEU A 84 -4.81 -3.29 10.58
C LEU A 84 -4.84 -2.49 11.87
N SER A 85 -5.52 -1.33 11.88
CA SER A 85 -5.66 -0.50 13.08
C SER A 85 -6.36 -1.24 14.21
N ILE A 86 -7.46 -1.92 13.93
CA ILE A 86 -8.22 -2.67 14.95
C ILE A 86 -7.41 -3.85 15.49
N LEU A 87 -6.80 -4.64 14.61
CA LEU A 87 -6.12 -5.88 14.99
C LEU A 87 -4.76 -5.65 15.66
N CYS A 88 -4.09 -4.53 15.34
CA CYS A 88 -2.83 -4.13 15.97
C CYS A 88 -3.03 -3.11 17.12
N GLY A 89 -4.26 -2.72 17.42
CA GLY A 89 -4.56 -1.78 18.50
C GLY A 89 -4.10 -0.35 18.24
N ILE A 90 -3.97 0.05 16.99
CA ILE A 90 -3.56 1.41 16.57
C ILE A 90 -4.74 2.36 16.79
N ARG A 91 -4.48 3.48 17.47
CA ARG A 91 -5.42 4.58 17.72
C ARG A 91 -5.08 5.83 16.91
N SER A 92 -3.84 5.92 16.46
CA SER A 92 -3.39 6.93 15.51
C SER A 92 -4.16 6.85 14.18
N PRO A 93 -4.19 7.91 13.37
CA PRO A 93 -4.91 7.91 12.10
C PRO A 93 -4.53 6.75 11.20
N ALA A 94 -5.53 6.07 10.64
CA ALA A 94 -5.37 5.06 9.61
C ALA A 94 -6.09 5.56 8.35
N LEU A 95 -5.31 5.96 7.35
CA LEU A 95 -5.80 6.53 6.10
C LEU A 95 -5.71 5.51 4.97
N ALA A 96 -6.61 5.62 4.01
CA ALA A 96 -6.56 4.86 2.77
C ALA A 96 -6.58 5.83 1.58
N LEU A 97 -5.63 5.66 0.68
CA LEU A 97 -5.42 6.55 -0.46
C LEU A 97 -5.44 5.74 -1.77
N ALA A 98 -6.27 6.17 -2.72
CA ALA A 98 -6.26 5.65 -4.08
C ALA A 98 -5.43 6.59 -4.96
N GLY A 99 -4.21 6.20 -5.27
CA GLY A 99 -3.27 7.02 -6.04
C GLY A 99 -3.53 7.08 -7.55
N GLY A 100 -4.58 6.44 -8.06
CA GLY A 100 -4.83 6.35 -9.50
C GLY A 100 -3.63 5.77 -10.24
N ASP A 101 -3.21 6.42 -11.32
CA ASP A 101 -2.05 5.99 -12.13
C ASP A 101 -0.70 6.33 -11.47
N LEU A 102 -0.69 7.06 -10.35
CA LEU A 102 0.52 7.56 -9.70
C LEU A 102 0.55 7.23 -8.18
N PRO A 103 0.45 5.95 -7.79
CA PRO A 103 0.32 5.57 -6.38
C PRO A 103 1.54 5.95 -5.54
N LEU A 104 2.77 5.85 -6.09
CA LEU A 104 3.98 6.29 -5.39
C LEU A 104 3.96 7.79 -5.11
N GLN A 105 3.68 8.60 -6.12
CA GLN A 105 3.60 10.05 -5.97
C GLN A 105 2.57 10.42 -4.90
N ALA A 106 1.37 9.88 -5.00
CA ALA A 106 0.29 10.17 -4.06
C ALA A 106 0.67 9.79 -2.63
N GLY A 107 1.19 8.57 -2.43
CA GLY A 107 1.58 8.08 -1.11
C GLY A 107 2.72 8.88 -0.48
N PHE A 108 3.77 9.18 -1.24
CA PHE A 108 4.90 9.94 -0.71
C PHE A 108 4.57 11.42 -0.47
N LEU A 109 3.74 12.05 -1.29
CA LEU A 109 3.29 13.44 -1.06
C LEU A 109 2.42 13.54 0.18
N GLU A 110 1.47 12.63 0.37
CA GLU A 110 0.64 12.61 1.58
C GLU A 110 1.48 12.36 2.82
N ALA A 111 2.38 11.37 2.78
CA ALA A 111 3.29 11.09 3.88
C ALA A 111 4.17 12.30 4.23
N ALA A 112 4.72 13.01 3.22
CA ALA A 112 5.50 14.21 3.42
C ALA A 112 4.67 15.35 4.05
N GLY A 113 3.41 15.49 3.64
CA GLY A 113 2.46 16.43 4.24
C GLY A 113 2.25 16.14 5.72
N MET A 114 1.95 14.88 6.07
CA MET A 114 1.78 14.46 7.47
C MET A 114 3.02 14.74 8.33
N LEU A 115 4.22 14.42 7.81
CA LEU A 115 5.48 14.70 8.51
C LEU A 115 5.72 16.21 8.68
N ALA A 116 5.38 17.02 7.67
CA ALA A 116 5.48 18.48 7.73
C ALA A 116 4.50 19.11 8.74
N GLU A 117 3.34 18.52 8.93
CA GLU A 117 2.34 18.92 9.93
C GLU A 117 2.70 18.48 11.37
N GLY A 118 3.83 17.79 11.55
CA GLY A 118 4.35 17.44 12.86
C GLY A 118 4.12 16.00 13.29
N VAL A 119 3.63 15.13 12.41
CA VAL A 119 3.64 13.68 12.67
C VAL A 119 5.11 13.23 12.72
N PRO A 120 5.59 12.65 13.83
CA PRO A 120 7.02 12.34 13.97
C PRO A 120 7.45 11.13 13.13
N GLU A 121 6.57 10.16 12.98
CA GLU A 121 6.80 8.90 12.26
C GLU A 121 5.46 8.32 11.80
N LEU A 122 5.45 7.68 10.65
CA LEU A 122 4.29 6.95 10.12
C LEU A 122 4.72 5.70 9.36
N VAL A 123 3.79 4.80 9.11
CA VAL A 123 3.97 3.67 8.20
C VAL A 123 3.25 3.96 6.89
N LEU A 124 4.01 4.01 5.79
CA LEU A 124 3.49 4.07 4.42
C LEU A 124 3.45 2.65 3.87
N LEU A 125 2.26 2.18 3.52
CA LEU A 125 2.00 0.83 3.04
C LEU A 125 1.42 0.90 1.62
N PHE A 126 2.08 0.28 0.67
CA PHE A 126 1.56 0.02 -0.68
C PHE A 126 1.11 -1.43 -0.75
N CYS A 127 -0.08 -1.69 -1.29
CA CYS A 127 -0.56 -3.06 -1.47
C CYS A 127 -1.49 -3.19 -2.67
N GLU A 128 -1.25 -4.22 -3.49
CA GLU A 128 -2.02 -4.50 -4.71
C GLU A 128 -2.26 -5.99 -4.88
N GLU A 129 -3.37 -6.33 -5.50
CA GLU A 129 -3.70 -7.70 -5.93
C GLU A 129 -4.05 -7.74 -7.43
N PRO A 130 -3.91 -8.89 -8.10
CA PRO A 130 -4.38 -9.07 -9.46
C PRO A 130 -5.86 -8.73 -9.58
N LEU A 131 -6.21 -7.96 -10.62
CA LEU A 131 -7.61 -7.70 -10.93
C LEU A 131 -8.32 -8.96 -11.45
N PRO A 132 -9.64 -9.08 -11.24
CA PRO A 132 -10.45 -10.05 -11.94
C PRO A 132 -10.29 -9.94 -13.45
N GLU A 133 -10.30 -11.06 -14.16
CA GLU A 133 -10.07 -11.15 -15.61
C GLU A 133 -10.93 -10.17 -16.42
N LEU A 134 -12.18 -9.95 -15.97
CA LEU A 134 -13.11 -9.01 -16.59
C LEU A 134 -12.54 -7.59 -16.75
N TYR A 135 -11.67 -7.16 -15.85
CA TYR A 135 -11.13 -5.79 -15.83
C TYR A 135 -9.77 -5.65 -16.51
N LEU A 136 -9.11 -6.75 -16.90
CA LEU A 136 -7.75 -6.71 -17.46
C LEU A 136 -7.64 -5.98 -18.80
N SER A 137 -8.77 -5.87 -19.55
CA SER A 137 -8.81 -5.08 -20.80
C SER A 137 -8.93 -3.58 -20.57
N SER A 138 -9.34 -3.15 -19.37
CA SER A 138 -9.68 -1.75 -19.06
C SER A 138 -8.77 -1.12 -18.02
N ALA A 139 -8.05 -1.92 -17.26
CA ALA A 139 -7.19 -1.45 -16.17
C ALA A 139 -5.91 -2.27 -16.07
N ARG A 140 -4.86 -1.63 -15.59
CA ARG A 140 -3.59 -2.29 -15.33
C ARG A 140 -3.67 -3.06 -14.01
N SER A 141 -3.02 -4.21 -13.96
CA SER A 141 -3.07 -5.13 -12.84
C SER A 141 -1.71 -5.76 -12.59
N PRO A 142 -1.27 -5.86 -11.33
CA PRO A 142 -0.09 -6.66 -11.02
C PRO A 142 -0.37 -8.14 -11.34
N ARG A 143 0.69 -8.90 -11.60
CA ARG A 143 0.56 -10.35 -11.85
C ARG A 143 0.40 -11.15 -10.57
N HIS A 144 0.87 -10.60 -9.46
CA HIS A 144 0.89 -11.25 -8.15
C HIS A 144 0.42 -10.26 -7.08
N ILE A 145 -0.01 -10.78 -5.94
CA ILE A 145 -0.22 -9.96 -4.76
C ILE A 145 1.13 -9.40 -4.33
N CYS A 146 1.19 -8.09 -4.12
CA CYS A 146 2.38 -7.42 -3.63
C CYS A 146 2.03 -6.43 -2.52
N ALA A 147 2.92 -6.32 -1.54
CA ALA A 147 2.84 -5.34 -0.48
C ALA A 147 4.23 -4.89 -0.06
N THR A 148 4.39 -3.58 0.10
CA THR A 148 5.63 -2.93 0.55
C THR A 148 5.29 -1.94 1.63
N ALA A 149 5.92 -2.05 2.79
CA ALA A 149 5.74 -1.10 3.89
C ALA A 149 7.06 -0.39 4.20
N LEU A 150 6.96 0.90 4.49
CA LEU A 150 8.08 1.77 4.83
C LEU A 150 7.76 2.51 6.13
N ALA A 151 8.71 2.54 7.07
CA ALA A 151 8.65 3.45 8.19
C ALA A 151 9.28 4.77 7.77
N LEU A 152 8.50 5.84 7.77
CA LEU A 152 8.93 7.18 7.40
C LEU A 152 8.94 8.06 8.64
N SER A 153 10.00 8.85 8.81
CA SER A 153 10.16 9.76 9.94
C SER A 153 10.65 11.14 9.48
N ALA A 154 10.37 12.15 10.31
CA ALA A 154 10.87 13.49 10.07
C ALA A 154 12.41 13.54 10.04
N PRO A 155 13.02 14.54 9.36
CA PRO A 155 14.47 14.60 9.11
C PRO A 155 15.37 14.61 10.35
N ALA A 156 14.81 14.81 11.54
CA ALA A 156 15.57 14.81 12.81
C ALA A 156 16.08 13.41 13.20
N VAL A 157 15.52 12.35 12.65
CA VAL A 157 15.95 10.97 12.91
C VAL A 157 17.21 10.66 12.10
N LYS A 158 18.26 10.20 12.78
CA LYS A 158 19.59 10.01 12.16
C LYS A 158 19.83 8.60 11.62
N SER A 159 18.86 7.72 11.67
CA SER A 159 18.98 6.33 11.20
C SER A 159 18.13 6.09 9.94
N GLY A 160 18.67 5.31 9.01
CA GLY A 160 18.01 4.94 7.77
C GLY A 160 18.42 5.78 6.57
N LEU A 161 17.78 5.52 5.44
CA LEU A 161 18.01 6.28 4.20
C LEU A 161 17.33 7.64 4.28
N ARG A 162 18.05 8.66 3.83
CA ARG A 162 17.48 10.00 3.66
C ARG A 162 16.82 10.07 2.30
N CYS A 163 15.58 10.51 2.25
CA CYS A 163 14.87 10.74 0.99
C CYS A 163 14.41 12.20 0.89
N THR A 164 14.40 12.72 -0.33
CA THR A 164 13.88 14.06 -0.64
C THR A 164 12.90 13.98 -1.79
N LEU A 165 11.74 14.59 -1.64
CA LEU A 165 10.81 14.77 -2.75
C LEU A 165 11.17 16.03 -3.53
N VAL A 166 11.41 15.88 -4.82
CA VAL A 166 11.80 16.98 -5.70
C VAL A 166 10.81 17.10 -6.84
N GLN A 167 10.30 18.31 -7.06
CA GLN A 167 9.54 18.62 -8.27
C GLN A 167 10.46 19.25 -9.29
N SER A 168 10.83 18.48 -10.32
CA SER A 168 11.84 18.89 -11.31
C SER A 168 11.32 19.81 -12.41
N GLY A 169 10.01 20.02 -12.48
CA GLY A 169 9.36 20.74 -13.58
C GLY A 169 9.45 20.06 -14.96
N ARG A 170 10.25 19.01 -15.10
CA ARG A 170 10.33 18.19 -16.29
C ARG A 170 9.18 17.20 -16.24
N ARG A 171 8.23 17.32 -17.16
CA ARG A 171 7.31 16.21 -17.42
C ARG A 171 8.12 15.07 -18.01
N GLY A 172 8.54 14.14 -17.16
CA GLY A 172 9.00 12.84 -17.64
C GLY A 172 7.86 12.13 -18.38
N PRO A 173 8.13 11.07 -19.14
CA PRO A 173 7.07 10.29 -19.75
C PRO A 173 6.09 9.88 -18.65
N ASP A 174 4.80 10.22 -18.83
CA ASP A 174 3.70 9.85 -17.92
C ASP A 174 3.57 8.32 -17.75
N SER A 175 4.38 7.56 -18.50
CA SER A 175 4.47 6.10 -18.52
C SER A 175 5.67 5.53 -17.76
N ALA A 176 6.37 6.30 -16.94
CA ALA A 176 7.60 5.84 -16.28
C ALA A 176 7.38 4.65 -15.33
N PHE A 177 6.14 4.44 -14.88
CA PHE A 177 5.77 3.24 -14.12
C PHE A 177 4.54 2.59 -14.75
N ASP A 178 4.67 1.33 -15.09
CA ASP A 178 3.50 0.48 -15.18
C ASP A 178 2.88 0.45 -13.78
N CYS A 179 1.71 1.06 -13.59
CA CYS A 179 1.03 1.09 -12.30
C CYS A 179 0.75 -0.33 -11.76
N ALA A 180 0.98 -1.36 -12.56
CA ALA A 180 0.90 -2.74 -12.15
C ALA A 180 2.05 -3.18 -11.24
N ASP A 181 3.29 -2.72 -11.51
CA ASP A 181 4.51 -3.22 -10.84
C ASP A 181 5.35 -2.09 -10.20
N TYR A 182 4.72 -0.97 -9.84
CA TYR A 182 5.40 0.21 -9.30
C TYR A 182 6.21 -0.03 -8.02
N GLN A 183 5.92 -1.09 -7.28
CA GLN A 183 6.63 -1.42 -6.04
C GLN A 183 8.03 -1.96 -6.30
N LEU A 184 8.26 -2.67 -7.41
CA LEU A 184 9.58 -3.24 -7.72
C LEU A 184 10.65 -2.17 -7.96
N PRO A 185 10.43 -1.11 -8.79
CA PRO A 185 11.36 -0.01 -8.92
C PRO A 185 11.64 0.73 -7.60
N LEU A 186 10.61 0.88 -6.74
CA LEU A 186 10.78 1.47 -5.41
C LEU A 186 11.73 0.62 -4.56
N ILE A 187 11.50 -0.69 -4.49
CA ILE A 187 12.34 -1.60 -3.70
C ILE A 187 13.78 -1.58 -4.25
N ALA A 188 13.96 -1.63 -5.56
CA ALA A 188 15.28 -1.59 -6.19
C ALA A 188 16.02 -0.29 -5.82
N ALA A 189 15.38 0.87 -5.95
CA ALA A 189 15.97 2.15 -5.62
C ALA A 189 16.34 2.26 -4.12
N LEU A 190 15.50 1.72 -3.23
CA LEU A 190 15.79 1.70 -1.79
C LEU A 190 16.94 0.74 -1.44
N VAL A 191 17.04 -0.41 -2.11
CA VAL A 191 18.16 -1.36 -1.91
C VAL A 191 19.48 -0.78 -2.41
N ASP A 192 19.47 -0.06 -3.55
CA ASP A 192 20.64 0.62 -4.07
C ASP A 192 21.09 1.77 -3.15
N GLY A 193 20.19 2.28 -2.32
CA GLY A 193 20.45 3.31 -1.30
C GLY A 193 20.81 4.68 -1.86
N ARG A 194 20.76 4.89 -3.18
CA ARG A 194 21.13 6.16 -3.83
C ARG A 194 20.47 6.31 -5.19
N GLY A 195 20.26 7.54 -5.62
CA GLY A 195 19.73 7.85 -6.95
C GLY A 195 18.34 8.48 -6.91
N GLY A 196 17.74 8.65 -8.07
CA GLY A 196 16.42 9.26 -8.24
C GLY A 196 15.43 8.24 -8.77
N LEU A 197 14.25 8.18 -8.16
CA LEU A 197 13.11 7.40 -8.62
C LEU A 197 12.03 8.36 -9.15
N PRO A 198 11.81 8.45 -10.47
CA PRO A 198 10.72 9.24 -11.01
C PRO A 198 9.38 8.70 -10.52
N MET A 199 8.45 9.56 -10.13
CA MET A 199 7.13 9.17 -9.62
C MET A 199 5.96 9.67 -10.48
N GLY A 200 6.26 10.32 -11.59
CA GLY A 200 5.27 10.92 -12.48
C GLY A 200 5.07 12.43 -12.26
N GLN A 201 4.46 13.09 -13.26
CA GLN A 201 4.16 14.54 -13.24
C GLN A 201 5.33 15.44 -12.80
N GLY A 202 6.58 15.05 -13.09
CA GLY A 202 7.78 15.80 -12.72
C GLY A 202 8.23 15.64 -11.26
N TRP A 203 7.60 14.75 -10.51
CA TRP A 203 8.05 14.40 -9.16
C TRP A 203 9.06 13.25 -9.18
N GLU A 204 10.04 13.37 -8.31
CA GLU A 204 11.10 12.38 -8.14
C GLU A 204 11.41 12.19 -6.65
N LEU A 205 11.58 10.93 -6.24
CA LEU A 205 12.11 10.57 -4.93
C LEU A 205 13.62 10.43 -5.04
N GLN A 206 14.37 11.37 -4.49
CA GLN A 206 15.84 11.30 -4.41
C GLN A 206 16.24 10.59 -3.12
N ILE A 207 17.11 9.57 -3.25
CA ILE A 207 17.58 8.72 -2.16
C ILE A 207 19.06 9.03 -1.94
N HIS A 208 19.41 9.36 -0.69
CA HIS A 208 20.76 9.75 -0.27
C HIS A 208 21.26 8.71 0.74
N GLY A 209 22.21 7.90 0.32
CA GLY A 209 22.92 6.91 1.14
C GLY A 209 24.08 7.49 1.92
#